data_c6983558a2b00dc95912b64ef62753ac
#
_entry.id   c6983558a2b00dc95912b64ef62753ac
#
_cell.length_a   1.000
_cell.length_b   1.000
_cell.length_c   1.000
_cell.angle_alpha   90.00
_cell.angle_beta   90.00
_cell.angle_gamma   90.00
#
_symmetry.space_group_name_H-M   'P 1'
#
loop_
_entity.id
_entity.type
_entity.pdbx_description
1 polymer ?
#
loop_
_entity_poly.entity_id
_entity_poly.type
_entity_poly.pdbx_seq_one_letter_code
_entity_poly.pdbx_strand_id
1 'polypeptide(L)'
;MIIAIVSTALSIFCSICIGYALARLKFPGSDFMGIGIFLVYFVPPTLLFIPMAQVIGALNLFNTHWSLILTYPTQLIPFASWLLMGYFLTIPKEIEESALMDGCSRIQILIRIVLPLSVPGILSATIFCFTLCWNEFLYALIFMSSGDMKTIPVGTVSDLIKADTLFWGSLMASALLGSVPVAFIYSFFVKYYVSGLTASAVKG
;
A
#
# COMPACT_ATOMS: atom_id res chain seq x y z
N MET A 1 3.41 -13.24 5.18
CA MET A 1 4.58 -12.48 4.67
C MET A 1 4.57 -12.30 3.16
N ILE A 2 4.52 -13.38 2.36
CA ILE A 2 4.59 -13.30 0.88
C ILE A 2 3.53 -12.34 0.32
N ILE A 3 2.26 -12.51 0.70
CA ILE A 3 1.15 -11.65 0.25
C ILE A 3 1.44 -10.18 0.55
N ALA A 4 1.80 -9.84 1.79
CA ALA A 4 2.04 -8.46 2.18
C ALA A 4 3.22 -7.83 1.42
N ILE A 5 4.32 -8.57 1.24
CA ILE A 5 5.49 -8.08 0.51
C ILE A 5 5.16 -7.86 -0.97
N VAL A 6 4.56 -8.85 -1.64
CA VAL A 6 4.28 -8.79 -3.08
C VAL A 6 3.23 -7.71 -3.38
N SER A 7 2.12 -7.66 -2.61
CA SER A 7 1.08 -6.65 -2.79
C SER A 7 1.62 -5.23 -2.54
N THR A 8 2.44 -5.05 -1.51
CA THR A 8 3.07 -3.76 -1.22
C THR A 8 4.01 -3.35 -2.35
N ALA A 9 4.90 -4.25 -2.80
CA ALA A 9 5.83 -3.96 -3.89
C ALA A 9 5.11 -3.57 -5.18
N LEU A 10 4.08 -4.33 -5.56
CA LEU A 10 3.24 -4.04 -6.72
C LEU A 10 2.55 -2.68 -6.60
N SER A 11 1.95 -2.42 -5.43
CA SER A 11 1.23 -1.17 -5.17
C SER A 11 2.16 0.04 -5.19
N ILE A 12 3.34 -0.05 -4.57
CA ILE A 12 4.32 1.05 -4.58
C ILE A 12 4.85 1.31 -5.98
N PHE A 13 5.15 0.26 -6.75
CA PHE A 13 5.59 0.41 -8.14
C PHE A 13 4.55 1.17 -8.98
N CYS A 14 3.28 0.75 -8.94
CA CYS A 14 2.19 1.44 -9.64
C CYS A 14 2.02 2.88 -9.12
N SER A 15 2.07 3.07 -7.81
CA SER A 15 1.88 4.39 -7.17
C SER A 15 2.98 5.38 -7.48
N ILE A 16 4.22 4.93 -7.64
CA ILE A 16 5.33 5.77 -8.13
C ILE A 16 5.02 6.31 -9.52
N CYS A 17 4.61 5.43 -10.44
CA CYS A 17 4.28 5.82 -11.82
C CYS A 17 3.09 6.79 -11.86
N ILE A 18 2.02 6.48 -11.13
CA ILE A 18 0.80 7.31 -11.06
C ILE A 18 1.12 8.65 -10.39
N GLY A 19 1.76 8.63 -9.22
CA GLY A 19 2.10 9.83 -8.47
C GLY A 19 3.01 10.77 -9.25
N TYR A 20 4.01 10.23 -9.96
CA TYR A 20 4.88 11.02 -10.81
C TYR A 20 4.13 11.62 -12.00
N ALA A 21 3.30 10.82 -12.67
CA ALA A 21 2.49 11.31 -13.79
C ALA A 21 1.58 12.47 -13.37
N LEU A 22 0.88 12.34 -12.25
CA LEU A 22 -0.01 13.38 -11.74
C LEU A 22 0.74 14.63 -11.22
N ALA A 23 1.92 14.44 -10.63
CA ALA A 23 2.70 15.56 -10.10
C ALA A 23 3.40 16.37 -11.19
N ARG A 24 3.83 15.73 -12.29
CA ARG A 24 4.77 16.29 -13.27
C ARG A 24 4.27 16.36 -14.70
N LEU A 25 3.46 15.38 -15.13
CA LEU A 25 2.96 15.32 -16.48
C LEU A 25 1.62 16.03 -16.55
N LYS A 26 1.61 17.29 -17.02
CA LYS A 26 0.37 18.03 -17.26
C LYS A 26 -0.31 17.50 -18.51
N PHE A 27 -1.32 16.68 -18.35
CA PHE A 27 -2.20 16.20 -19.41
C PHE A 27 -3.66 16.62 -19.13
N PRO A 28 -4.50 16.72 -20.16
CA PRO A 28 -5.91 17.08 -19.97
C PRO A 28 -6.58 16.13 -18.96
N GLY A 29 -7.14 16.66 -17.88
CA GLY A 29 -7.82 15.87 -16.86
C GLY A 29 -6.93 15.36 -15.71
N SER A 30 -5.62 15.69 -15.66
CA SER A 30 -4.71 15.25 -14.58
C SER A 30 -5.21 15.64 -13.19
N ASP A 31 -5.72 16.86 -13.03
CA ASP A 31 -6.23 17.36 -11.75
C ASP A 31 -7.50 16.60 -11.32
N PHE A 32 -8.40 16.35 -12.27
CA PHE A 32 -9.60 15.55 -12.01
C PHE A 32 -9.27 14.10 -11.66
N MET A 33 -8.30 13.50 -12.35
CA MET A 33 -7.82 12.15 -12.02
C MET A 33 -7.17 12.09 -10.64
N GLY A 34 -6.38 13.10 -10.26
CA GLY A 34 -5.77 13.18 -8.92
C GLY A 34 -6.83 13.22 -7.82
N ILE A 35 -7.87 14.04 -7.98
CA ILE A 35 -9.01 14.08 -7.06
C ILE A 35 -9.77 12.75 -7.09
N GLY A 36 -10.01 12.18 -8.26
CA GLY A 36 -10.71 10.90 -8.43
C GLY A 36 -10.01 9.74 -7.70
N ILE A 37 -8.70 9.62 -7.85
CA ILE A 37 -7.90 8.60 -7.15
C ILE A 37 -8.01 8.78 -5.65
N PHE A 38 -7.94 10.02 -5.14
CA PHE A 38 -8.12 10.29 -3.72
C PHE A 38 -9.52 9.92 -3.23
N LEU A 39 -10.56 10.25 -3.99
CA LEU A 39 -11.95 9.92 -3.64
C LEU A 39 -12.20 8.40 -3.59
N VAL A 40 -11.56 7.62 -4.45
CA VAL A 40 -11.66 6.14 -4.42
C VAL A 40 -11.20 5.58 -3.07
N TYR A 41 -10.21 6.21 -2.43
CA TYR A 41 -9.74 5.78 -1.11
C TYR A 41 -10.83 5.84 -0.03
N PHE A 42 -11.81 6.74 -0.16
CA PHE A 42 -12.92 6.86 0.79
C PHE A 42 -14.02 5.81 0.60
N VAL A 43 -13.96 5.02 -0.47
CA VAL A 43 -14.93 3.92 -0.66
C VAL A 43 -14.62 2.82 0.36
N PRO A 44 -15.55 2.52 1.29
CA PRO A 44 -15.29 1.52 2.31
C PRO A 44 -15.02 0.13 1.70
N PRO A 45 -13.94 -0.55 2.11
CA PRO A 45 -13.63 -1.91 1.65
C PRO A 45 -14.81 -2.88 1.85
N THR A 46 -15.58 -2.65 2.91
CA THR A 46 -16.79 -3.42 3.25
C THR A 46 -17.93 -3.32 2.23
N LEU A 47 -17.92 -2.30 1.37
CA LEU A 47 -18.88 -2.23 0.26
C LEU A 47 -18.38 -2.97 -0.98
N LEU A 48 -17.07 -3.10 -1.12
CA LEU A 48 -16.44 -3.67 -2.31
C LEU A 48 -16.23 -5.18 -2.22
N PHE A 49 -16.42 -5.80 -1.04
CA PHE A 49 -16.10 -7.22 -0.89
C PHE A 49 -16.96 -8.13 -1.77
N ILE A 50 -18.26 -7.83 -1.95
CA ILE A 50 -19.15 -8.64 -2.79
C ILE A 50 -18.71 -8.59 -4.27
N PRO A 51 -18.59 -7.42 -4.91
CA PRO A 51 -18.11 -7.38 -6.30
C PRO A 51 -16.69 -7.94 -6.46
N MET A 52 -15.80 -7.74 -5.48
CA MET A 52 -14.46 -8.34 -5.53
C MET A 52 -14.51 -9.86 -5.44
N ALA A 53 -15.38 -10.42 -4.59
CA ALA A 53 -15.59 -11.88 -4.52
C ALA A 53 -16.10 -12.45 -5.86
N GLN A 54 -16.97 -11.73 -6.55
CA GLN A 54 -17.44 -12.13 -7.89
C GLN A 54 -16.29 -12.15 -8.91
N VAL A 55 -15.43 -11.13 -8.91
CA VAL A 55 -14.26 -11.07 -9.80
C VAL A 55 -13.29 -12.22 -9.50
N ILE A 56 -12.93 -12.41 -8.22
CA ILE A 56 -12.03 -13.48 -7.80
C ILE A 56 -12.63 -14.86 -8.13
N GLY A 57 -13.94 -15.02 -7.95
CA GLY A 57 -14.66 -16.24 -8.34
C GLY A 57 -14.64 -16.51 -9.84
N ALA A 58 -14.89 -15.50 -10.65
CA ALA A 58 -14.84 -15.60 -12.11
C ALA A 58 -13.43 -15.98 -12.62
N LEU A 59 -12.37 -15.55 -11.90
CA LEU A 59 -10.99 -15.92 -12.20
C LEU A 59 -10.56 -17.27 -11.60
N ASN A 60 -11.42 -17.95 -10.85
CA ASN A 60 -11.12 -19.18 -10.10
C ASN A 60 -9.91 -19.05 -9.16
N LEU A 61 -9.77 -17.90 -8.50
CA LEU A 61 -8.63 -17.60 -7.64
C LEU A 61 -8.91 -17.74 -6.14
N PHE A 62 -10.14 -18.18 -5.74
CA PHE A 62 -10.41 -18.45 -4.33
C PHE A 62 -9.41 -19.44 -3.74
N ASN A 63 -9.08 -19.23 -2.47
CA ASN A 63 -8.14 -20.04 -1.72
C ASN A 63 -6.73 -20.11 -2.34
N THR A 64 -6.31 -19.03 -2.98
CA THR A 64 -4.96 -18.84 -3.50
C THR A 64 -4.38 -17.52 -3.03
N HIS A 65 -3.06 -17.41 -2.90
CA HIS A 65 -2.41 -16.15 -2.57
C HIS A 65 -2.72 -15.02 -3.58
N TRP A 66 -2.97 -15.38 -4.84
CA TRP A 66 -3.28 -14.43 -5.91
C TRP A 66 -4.58 -13.66 -5.68
N SER A 67 -5.57 -14.27 -5.01
CA SER A 67 -6.81 -13.56 -4.68
C SER A 67 -6.55 -12.29 -3.86
N LEU A 68 -5.66 -12.37 -2.88
CA LEU A 68 -5.28 -11.23 -2.03
C LEU A 68 -4.26 -10.31 -2.72
N ILE A 69 -3.28 -10.89 -3.42
CA ILE A 69 -2.26 -10.11 -4.15
C ILE A 69 -2.89 -9.18 -5.19
N LEU A 70 -3.96 -9.60 -5.85
CA LEU A 70 -4.67 -8.78 -6.84
C LEU A 70 -5.68 -7.81 -6.19
N THR A 71 -6.24 -8.18 -5.05
CA THR A 71 -7.27 -7.36 -4.39
C THR A 71 -6.66 -6.22 -3.57
N TYR A 72 -5.60 -6.46 -2.81
CA TYR A 72 -5.01 -5.45 -1.93
C TYR A 72 -4.55 -4.18 -2.65
N PRO A 73 -3.94 -4.23 -3.85
CA PRO A 73 -3.57 -3.04 -4.60
C PRO A 73 -4.73 -2.08 -4.87
N THR A 74 -5.97 -2.58 -4.97
CA THR A 74 -7.14 -1.70 -5.20
C THR A 74 -7.36 -0.69 -4.08
N GLN A 75 -6.93 -1.01 -2.87
CA GLN A 75 -7.02 -0.13 -1.69
C GLN A 75 -5.71 0.64 -1.46
N LEU A 76 -4.57 0.02 -1.75
CA LEU A 76 -3.26 0.59 -1.45
C LEU A 76 -2.84 1.65 -2.46
N ILE A 77 -3.07 1.40 -3.77
CA ILE A 77 -2.65 2.30 -4.85
C ILE A 77 -3.25 3.70 -4.71
N PRO A 78 -4.55 3.89 -4.42
CA PRO A 78 -5.13 5.23 -4.32
C PRO A 78 -4.42 6.09 -3.28
N PHE A 79 -4.24 5.57 -2.08
CA PHE A 79 -3.58 6.29 -0.99
C PHE A 79 -2.10 6.52 -1.26
N ALA A 80 -1.37 5.47 -1.66
CA ALA A 80 0.07 5.58 -1.92
C ALA A 80 0.38 6.53 -3.08
N SER A 81 -0.45 6.52 -4.14
CA SER A 81 -0.31 7.45 -5.26
C SER A 81 -0.51 8.90 -4.84
N TRP A 82 -1.53 9.16 -4.01
CA TRP A 82 -1.80 10.50 -3.49
C TRP A 82 -0.64 10.99 -2.59
N LEU A 83 -0.16 10.14 -1.68
CA LEU A 83 0.96 10.46 -0.79
C LEU A 83 2.23 10.74 -1.59
N LEU A 84 2.57 9.88 -2.56
CA LEU A 84 3.76 10.05 -3.39
C LEU A 84 3.64 11.25 -4.33
N MET A 85 2.46 11.53 -4.89
CA MET A 85 2.21 12.75 -5.66
C MET A 85 2.52 13.99 -4.82
N GLY A 86 2.00 14.05 -3.58
CA GLY A 86 2.28 15.14 -2.66
C GLY A 86 3.77 15.30 -2.37
N TYR A 87 4.48 14.17 -2.18
CA TYR A 87 5.92 14.20 -1.96
C TYR A 87 6.69 14.67 -3.21
N PHE A 88 6.37 14.17 -4.38
CA PHE A 88 7.02 14.61 -5.63
C PHE A 88 6.82 16.10 -5.90
N LEU A 89 5.68 16.67 -5.51
CA LEU A 89 5.44 18.12 -5.62
C LEU A 89 6.35 18.96 -4.73
N THR A 90 6.98 18.40 -3.69
CA THR A 90 7.96 19.12 -2.85
C THR A 90 9.33 19.28 -3.51
N ILE A 91 9.65 18.45 -4.51
CA ILE A 91 10.93 18.52 -5.23
C ILE A 91 10.88 19.71 -6.18
N PRO A 92 11.89 20.61 -6.18
CA PRO A 92 11.96 21.73 -7.11
C PRO A 92 11.95 21.28 -8.57
N LYS A 93 11.11 21.92 -9.40
CA LYS A 93 10.97 21.55 -10.83
C LYS A 93 12.22 21.90 -11.62
N GLU A 94 12.96 22.88 -11.19
CA GLU A 94 14.19 23.38 -11.81
C GLU A 94 15.25 22.28 -11.96
N ILE A 95 15.27 21.32 -11.03
CA ILE A 95 16.19 20.15 -11.09
C ILE A 95 15.81 19.25 -12.28
N GLU A 96 14.52 19.02 -12.48
CA GLU A 96 14.04 18.18 -13.60
C GLU A 96 14.17 18.92 -14.95
N GLU A 97 13.92 20.23 -14.97
CA GLU A 97 14.08 21.08 -16.16
C GLU A 97 15.53 21.16 -16.62
N SER A 98 16.47 21.31 -15.69
CA SER A 98 17.91 21.26 -16.00
C SER A 98 18.30 19.93 -16.63
N ALA A 99 17.83 18.81 -16.06
CA ALA A 99 18.11 17.49 -16.61
C ALA A 99 17.47 17.25 -18.00
N LEU A 100 16.32 17.87 -18.29
CA LEU A 100 15.74 17.86 -19.62
C LEU A 100 16.61 18.62 -20.63
N MET A 101 17.18 19.76 -20.22
CA MET A 101 18.12 20.52 -21.06
C MET A 101 19.41 19.74 -21.34
N ASP A 102 19.84 18.89 -20.39
CA ASP A 102 20.96 17.96 -20.55
C ASP A 102 20.61 16.73 -21.42
N GLY A 103 19.38 16.65 -21.96
CA GLY A 103 18.95 15.59 -22.87
C GLY A 103 18.42 14.33 -22.16
N CYS A 104 18.17 14.36 -20.87
CA CYS A 104 17.58 13.22 -20.17
C CYS A 104 16.11 13.01 -20.56
N SER A 105 15.71 11.77 -20.77
CA SER A 105 14.30 11.40 -20.94
C SER A 105 13.54 11.46 -19.60
N ARG A 106 12.22 11.59 -19.63
CA ARG A 106 11.35 11.60 -18.43
C ARG A 106 11.56 10.38 -17.53
N ILE A 107 11.76 9.20 -18.11
CA ILE A 107 12.02 7.98 -17.37
C ILE A 107 13.40 8.04 -16.68
N GLN A 108 14.41 8.58 -17.37
CA GLN A 108 15.74 8.76 -16.78
C GLN A 108 15.70 9.75 -15.60
N ILE A 109 14.94 10.84 -15.73
CA ILE A 109 14.73 11.81 -14.66
C ILE A 109 14.04 11.14 -13.46
N LEU A 110 12.97 10.39 -13.70
CA LEU A 110 12.28 9.64 -12.64
C LEU A 110 13.28 8.73 -11.90
N ILE A 111 14.00 7.87 -12.62
CA ILE A 111 14.85 6.84 -12.00
C ILE A 111 16.10 7.43 -11.36
N ARG A 112 16.76 8.42 -12.01
CA ARG A 112 18.07 8.89 -11.57
C ARG A 112 18.03 10.11 -10.63
N ILE A 113 16.91 10.84 -10.63
CA ILE A 113 16.79 12.09 -9.87
C ILE A 113 15.64 12.00 -8.88
N VAL A 114 14.43 11.80 -9.37
CA VAL A 114 13.22 11.88 -8.52
C VAL A 114 13.16 10.75 -7.50
N LEU A 115 13.37 9.51 -7.90
CA LEU A 115 13.33 8.37 -6.97
C LEU A 115 14.37 8.46 -5.86
N PRO A 116 15.67 8.75 -6.13
CA PRO A 116 16.65 8.92 -5.08
C PRO A 116 16.32 10.05 -4.09
N LEU A 117 15.81 11.19 -4.58
CA LEU A 117 15.39 12.30 -3.74
C LEU A 117 14.12 11.98 -2.93
N SER A 118 13.31 11.03 -3.43
CA SER A 118 12.03 10.65 -2.81
C SER A 118 12.10 9.43 -1.89
N VAL A 119 13.28 8.89 -1.62
CA VAL A 119 13.45 7.71 -0.75
C VAL A 119 12.69 7.83 0.57
N PRO A 120 12.70 8.95 1.31
CA PRO A 120 11.94 9.06 2.55
C PRO A 120 10.42 8.94 2.34
N GLY A 121 9.88 9.55 1.28
CA GLY A 121 8.47 9.47 0.94
C GLY A 121 8.06 8.06 0.49
N ILE A 122 8.90 7.40 -0.32
CA ILE A 122 8.68 6.03 -0.79
C ILE A 122 8.70 5.05 0.39
N LEU A 123 9.66 5.19 1.32
CA LEU A 123 9.70 4.37 2.52
C LEU A 123 8.48 4.56 3.40
N SER A 124 8.01 5.80 3.56
CA SER A 124 6.78 6.10 4.33
C SER A 124 5.56 5.43 3.70
N ALA A 125 5.39 5.55 2.37
CA ALA A 125 4.31 4.87 1.64
C ALA A 125 4.41 3.34 1.75
N THR A 126 5.62 2.79 1.66
CA THR A 126 5.86 1.34 1.75
C THR A 126 5.48 0.79 3.11
N ILE A 127 5.88 1.45 4.20
CA ILE A 127 5.53 1.04 5.57
C ILE A 127 4.01 1.08 5.77
N PHE A 128 3.37 2.14 5.30
CA PHE A 128 1.93 2.28 5.41
C PHE A 128 1.19 1.16 4.64
N CYS A 129 1.55 0.94 3.38
CA CYS A 129 0.96 -0.12 2.55
C CYS A 129 1.20 -1.51 3.16
N PHE A 130 2.42 -1.78 3.62
CA PHE A 130 2.73 -3.06 4.27
C PHE A 130 1.88 -3.27 5.52
N THR A 131 1.73 -2.23 6.35
CA THR A 131 0.93 -2.31 7.59
C THR A 131 -0.55 -2.58 7.28
N LEU A 132 -1.11 -1.92 6.28
CA LEU A 132 -2.48 -2.17 5.84
C LEU A 132 -2.66 -3.61 5.34
N CYS A 133 -1.75 -4.09 4.47
CA CYS A 133 -1.77 -5.48 3.99
C CYS A 133 -1.64 -6.49 5.12
N TRP A 134 -0.74 -6.23 6.07
CA TRP A 134 -0.46 -7.15 7.17
C TRP A 134 -1.65 -7.32 8.09
N ASN A 135 -2.37 -6.24 8.37
CA ASN A 135 -3.51 -6.23 9.27
C ASN A 135 -4.85 -6.49 8.56
N GLU A 136 -4.83 -6.70 7.23
CA GLU A 136 -6.06 -6.93 6.50
C GLU A 136 -6.71 -8.25 6.92
N PHE A 137 -8.00 -8.18 7.22
CA PHE A 137 -8.77 -9.29 7.76
C PHE A 137 -9.95 -9.70 6.88
N LEU A 138 -10.68 -8.72 6.33
CA LEU A 138 -11.97 -8.94 5.69
C LEU A 138 -11.86 -9.80 4.42
N TYR A 139 -11.03 -9.38 3.48
CA TYR A 139 -10.82 -10.11 2.24
C TYR A 139 -10.13 -11.45 2.47
N ALA A 140 -9.16 -11.48 3.41
CA ALA A 140 -8.50 -12.72 3.78
C ALA A 140 -9.48 -13.73 4.39
N LEU A 141 -10.43 -13.29 5.22
CA LEU A 141 -11.48 -14.15 5.79
C LEU A 141 -12.40 -14.74 4.71
N ILE A 142 -12.75 -13.94 3.70
CA ILE A 142 -13.68 -14.34 2.65
C ILE A 142 -13.01 -15.21 1.58
N PHE A 143 -11.76 -14.90 1.22
CA PHE A 143 -11.09 -15.54 0.09
C PHE A 143 -10.26 -16.76 0.46
N MET A 144 -9.87 -16.91 1.75
CA MET A 144 -9.03 -18.00 2.23
C MET A 144 -9.85 -18.97 3.09
N SER A 145 -10.00 -20.20 2.62
CA SER A 145 -10.79 -21.22 3.31
C SER A 145 -9.96 -22.31 3.98
N SER A 146 -8.79 -22.68 3.43
CA SER A 146 -7.94 -23.73 4.00
C SER A 146 -7.01 -23.19 5.08
N GLY A 147 -6.74 -24.00 6.11
CA GLY A 147 -5.88 -23.62 7.25
C GLY A 147 -4.50 -23.09 6.84
N ASP A 148 -3.87 -23.73 5.86
CA ASP A 148 -2.52 -23.39 5.39
C ASP A 148 -2.44 -22.06 4.61
N MET A 149 -3.59 -21.58 4.13
CA MET A 149 -3.66 -20.33 3.35
C MET A 149 -4.11 -19.12 4.17
N LYS A 150 -4.59 -19.33 5.41
CA LYS A 150 -5.05 -18.22 6.26
C LYS A 150 -3.92 -17.25 6.59
N THR A 151 -4.25 -15.97 6.59
CA THR A 151 -3.37 -14.94 7.15
C THR A 151 -3.36 -15.00 8.67
N ILE A 152 -2.36 -14.41 9.31
CA ILE A 152 -2.25 -14.41 10.78
C ILE A 152 -3.50 -13.82 11.45
N PRO A 153 -4.05 -12.66 11.02
CA PRO A 153 -5.27 -12.12 11.59
C PRO A 153 -6.45 -13.09 11.50
N VAL A 154 -6.64 -13.73 10.35
CA VAL A 154 -7.74 -14.68 10.13
C VAL A 154 -7.54 -15.95 10.96
N GLY A 155 -6.35 -16.54 10.92
CA GLY A 155 -6.05 -17.74 11.70
C GLY A 155 -6.21 -17.52 13.21
N THR A 156 -5.76 -16.36 13.71
CA THR A 156 -5.93 -16.01 15.13
C THR A 156 -7.40 -15.99 15.54
N VAL A 157 -8.27 -15.39 14.75
CA VAL A 157 -9.69 -15.30 15.08
C VAL A 157 -10.39 -16.64 14.86
N SER A 158 -10.19 -17.27 13.69
CA SER A 158 -10.97 -18.47 13.32
C SER A 158 -10.57 -19.73 14.09
N ASP A 159 -9.32 -19.85 14.51
CA ASP A 159 -8.80 -21.08 15.11
C ASP A 159 -8.70 -21.01 16.64
N LEU A 160 -8.55 -19.81 17.20
CA LEU A 160 -8.39 -19.61 18.65
C LEU A 160 -9.63 -19.08 19.36
N ILE A 161 -10.65 -18.64 18.60
CA ILE A 161 -11.96 -18.26 19.16
C ILE A 161 -12.98 -19.29 18.66
N LYS A 162 -13.36 -20.23 19.56
CA LYS A 162 -14.35 -21.27 19.23
C LYS A 162 -15.52 -21.14 20.20
N ALA A 163 -16.69 -20.78 19.67
CA ALA A 163 -18.00 -20.72 20.36
C ALA A 163 -17.89 -20.24 21.83
N ASP A 164 -17.74 -21.17 22.77
CA ASP A 164 -17.75 -20.88 24.21
C ASP A 164 -16.34 -20.94 24.86
N THR A 165 -15.27 -21.16 24.07
CA THR A 165 -13.91 -21.28 24.62
C THR A 165 -12.97 -20.27 23.96
N LEU A 166 -12.40 -19.41 24.81
CA LEU A 166 -11.37 -18.45 24.45
C LEU A 166 -10.01 -18.94 24.96
N PHE A 167 -9.13 -19.30 24.08
CA PHE A 167 -7.76 -19.69 24.42
C PHE A 167 -6.89 -18.45 24.64
N TRP A 168 -7.12 -17.72 25.73
CA TRP A 168 -6.46 -16.42 26.01
C TRP A 168 -4.94 -16.44 25.85
N GLY A 169 -4.28 -17.49 26.37
CA GLY A 169 -2.82 -17.60 26.24
C GLY A 169 -2.37 -17.68 24.78
N SER A 170 -3.03 -18.51 23.98
CA SER A 170 -2.73 -18.65 22.54
C SER A 170 -3.08 -17.39 21.75
N LEU A 171 -4.18 -16.70 22.10
CA LEU A 171 -4.56 -15.42 21.48
C LEU A 171 -3.50 -14.35 21.76
N MET A 172 -3.04 -14.21 22.98
CA MET A 172 -1.99 -13.25 23.32
C MET A 172 -0.67 -13.58 22.66
N ALA A 173 -0.28 -14.86 22.62
CA ALA A 173 0.92 -15.32 21.91
C ALA A 173 0.83 -15.03 20.40
N SER A 174 -0.32 -15.30 19.76
CA SER A 174 -0.55 -15.02 18.35
C SER A 174 -0.50 -13.53 18.04
N ALA A 175 -1.11 -12.70 18.90
CA ALA A 175 -1.06 -11.24 18.76
C ALA A 175 0.37 -10.69 18.89
N LEU A 176 1.14 -11.20 19.84
CA LEU A 176 2.55 -10.84 20.01
C LEU A 176 3.37 -11.24 18.77
N LEU A 177 3.27 -12.49 18.33
CA LEU A 177 3.98 -12.97 17.14
C LEU A 177 3.57 -12.21 15.89
N GLY A 178 2.28 -11.89 15.74
CA GLY A 178 1.76 -11.10 14.63
C GLY A 178 2.26 -9.66 14.63
N SER A 179 2.54 -9.06 15.79
CA SER A 179 3.05 -7.69 15.91
C SER A 179 4.56 -7.56 15.64
N VAL A 180 5.34 -8.61 15.84
CA VAL A 180 6.81 -8.61 15.70
C VAL A 180 7.29 -8.13 14.33
N PRO A 181 6.79 -8.63 13.17
CA PRO A 181 7.26 -8.19 11.87
C PRO A 181 7.00 -6.70 11.62
N VAL A 182 5.85 -6.21 12.06
CA VAL A 182 5.48 -4.79 11.94
C VAL A 182 6.38 -3.93 12.82
N ALA A 183 6.55 -4.29 14.09
CA ALA A 183 7.42 -3.59 15.02
C ALA A 183 8.88 -3.56 14.52
N PHE A 184 9.37 -4.66 13.96
CA PHE A 184 10.70 -4.72 13.37
C PHE A 184 10.86 -3.75 12.21
N ILE A 185 9.94 -3.74 11.25
CA ILE A 185 9.96 -2.80 10.13
C ILE A 185 9.92 -1.35 10.64
N TYR A 186 9.00 -1.04 11.56
CA TYR A 186 8.91 0.32 12.12
C TYR A 186 10.18 0.75 12.82
N SER A 187 10.85 -0.12 13.59
CA SER A 187 12.07 0.24 14.33
C SER A 187 13.21 0.72 13.41
N PHE A 188 13.33 0.17 12.20
CA PHE A 188 14.34 0.59 11.23
C PHE A 188 13.96 1.85 10.47
N PHE A 189 12.69 2.07 10.21
CA PHE A 189 12.23 3.09 9.27
C PHE A 189 11.46 4.25 9.91
N VAL A 190 11.26 4.24 11.23
CA VAL A 190 10.49 5.27 11.95
C VAL A 190 10.96 6.71 11.64
N LYS A 191 12.26 6.92 11.53
CA LYS A 191 12.84 8.22 11.20
C LYS A 191 12.42 8.75 9.82
N TYR A 192 12.27 7.85 8.85
CA TYR A 192 11.83 8.19 7.49
C TYR A 192 10.32 8.42 7.44
N TYR A 193 9.57 7.63 8.19
CA TYR A 193 8.11 7.77 8.32
C TYR A 193 7.74 9.15 8.87
N VAL A 194 8.38 9.59 9.95
CA VAL A 194 8.15 10.91 10.54
C VAL A 194 8.52 12.02 9.54
N SER A 195 9.68 11.92 8.87
CA SER A 195 10.12 12.95 7.91
C SER A 195 9.19 13.04 6.69
N GLY A 196 8.66 11.91 6.21
CA GLY A 196 7.74 11.88 5.06
C GLY A 196 6.38 12.51 5.35
N LEU A 197 5.84 12.32 6.56
CA LEU A 197 4.57 12.92 6.97
C LEU A 197 4.71 14.42 7.29
N THR A 198 5.81 14.82 7.91
CA THR A 198 6.04 16.24 8.27
C THR A 198 6.40 17.10 7.06
N ALA A 199 7.02 16.55 6.03
CA ALA A 199 7.32 17.29 4.81
C ALA A 199 6.06 17.84 4.11
N SER A 200 4.91 17.20 4.26
CA SER A 200 3.64 17.69 3.73
C SER A 200 2.93 18.68 4.67
N ALA A 201 3.26 18.67 5.97
CA ALA A 201 2.58 19.47 6.99
C ALA A 201 3.21 20.87 7.21
N VAL A 202 4.45 21.10 6.78
CA VAL A 202 5.21 22.34 7.05
C VAL A 202 4.99 23.43 5.98
N LYS A 203 4.11 23.22 5.00
CA LYS A 203 3.68 24.26 4.04
C LYS A 203 2.32 24.85 4.44
N GLY A 204 2.23 25.36 5.67
CA GLY A 204 1.18 26.25 6.15
C GLY A 204 1.82 27.54 6.60
#